data_978ae02cdc448c99de654ca5d0ee55a7
#
_entry.id   978ae02cdc448c99de654ca5d0ee55a7
#
_cell.length_a   1.000
_cell.length_b   1.000
_cell.length_c   1.000
_cell.angle_alpha   90.00
_cell.angle_beta   90.00
_cell.angle_gamma   90.00
#
_symmetry.space_group_name_H-M   'P 1'
#
loop_
_entity.id
_entity.type
_entity.pdbx_description
1 polymer ?
#
loop_
_entity_poly.entity_id
_entity_poly.type
_entity_poly.pdbx_seq_one_letter_code
_entity_poly.pdbx_strand_id
1 'polypeptide(L)'
;GSAKFVVFWVATGVAGVLASYLTVFPGAHPGLIGSFLIKTGDQVPSAGASGALFGLIGVLFVLGIKYRRELPEGFKRAFGTGLLPVILLNLGIGFLGRNLIDNAAHMGGLLSGAALASVVSYKRPGARTSVTIAWRVLQIAALVLVLVCFYMAARHFG
;
A
#
# COMPACT_ATOMS: atom_id res chain seq x y z
N GLY A 1 2.41 0.01 -16.77
CA GLY A 1 1.27 0.64 -17.44
C GLY A 1 0.12 0.87 -16.47
N SER A 2 -0.88 1.63 -16.87
CA SER A 2 -2.03 2.04 -16.04
C SER A 2 -2.76 0.89 -15.37
N ALA A 3 -2.91 -0.25 -16.05
CA ALA A 3 -3.57 -1.42 -15.49
C ALA A 3 -2.87 -1.95 -14.23
N LYS A 4 -1.56 -2.12 -14.27
CA LYS A 4 -0.79 -2.55 -13.09
C LYS A 4 -0.85 -1.52 -11.96
N PHE A 5 -0.80 -0.24 -12.31
CA PHE A 5 -0.89 0.85 -11.32
C PHE A 5 -2.21 0.76 -10.54
N VAL A 6 -3.35 0.68 -11.23
CA VAL A 6 -4.67 0.60 -10.58
C VAL A 6 -4.78 -0.66 -9.72
N VAL A 7 -4.34 -1.82 -10.23
CA VAL A 7 -4.38 -3.07 -9.47
C VAL A 7 -3.52 -2.97 -8.21
N PHE A 8 -2.30 -2.44 -8.32
CA PHE A 8 -1.43 -2.29 -7.15
C PHE A 8 -2.00 -1.30 -6.14
N TRP A 9 -2.51 -0.15 -6.62
CA TRP A 9 -3.14 0.85 -5.78
C TRP A 9 -4.29 0.26 -4.94
N VAL A 10 -5.24 -0.43 -5.60
CA VAL A 10 -6.40 -1.01 -4.92
C VAL A 10 -5.99 -2.17 -4.01
N ALA A 11 -5.15 -3.10 -4.49
CA ALA A 11 -4.74 -4.27 -3.71
C ALA A 11 -3.97 -3.87 -2.44
N THR A 12 -3.05 -2.90 -2.55
CA THR A 12 -2.26 -2.44 -1.39
C THR A 12 -3.09 -1.57 -0.45
N GLY A 13 -4.07 -0.82 -0.97
CA GLY A 13 -5.04 -0.10 -0.16
C GLY A 13 -5.89 -1.04 0.67
N VAL A 14 -6.44 -2.09 0.06
CA VAL A 14 -7.19 -3.14 0.78
C VAL A 14 -6.32 -3.84 1.82
N ALA A 15 -5.08 -4.20 1.47
CA ALA A 15 -4.15 -4.81 2.42
C ALA A 15 -3.82 -3.88 3.60
N GLY A 16 -3.69 -2.58 3.36
CA GLY A 16 -3.53 -1.57 4.41
C GLY A 16 -4.73 -1.52 5.36
N VAL A 17 -5.94 -1.47 4.81
CA VAL A 17 -7.19 -1.48 5.61
C VAL A 17 -7.31 -2.77 6.43
N LEU A 18 -7.01 -3.93 5.83
CA LEU A 18 -7.01 -5.21 6.55
C LEU A 18 -5.98 -5.23 7.68
N ALA A 19 -4.77 -4.75 7.46
CA ALA A 19 -3.74 -4.65 8.49
C ALA A 19 -4.19 -3.73 9.63
N SER A 20 -4.80 -2.59 9.31
CA SER A 20 -5.40 -1.70 10.28
C SER A 20 -6.46 -2.39 11.14
N TYR A 21 -7.39 -3.10 10.49
CA TYR A 21 -8.46 -3.82 11.17
C TYR A 21 -7.92 -4.92 12.10
N LEU A 22 -6.95 -5.70 11.63
CA LEU A 22 -6.35 -6.80 12.39
C LEU A 22 -5.50 -6.33 13.59
N THR A 23 -5.18 -5.05 13.68
CA THR A 23 -4.38 -4.48 14.77
C THR A 23 -5.20 -3.69 15.79
N VAL A 24 -6.52 -3.75 15.72
CA VAL A 24 -7.41 -3.16 16.72
C VAL A 24 -7.65 -4.17 17.85
N PHE A 25 -7.18 -3.86 19.06
CA PHE A 25 -7.35 -4.68 20.24
C PHE A 25 -7.87 -3.80 21.40
N PRO A 26 -9.20 -3.67 21.55
CA PRO A 26 -9.79 -2.90 22.64
C PRO A 26 -9.33 -3.43 24.00
N GLY A 27 -8.96 -2.53 24.92
CA GLY A 27 -8.48 -2.90 26.25
C GLY A 27 -7.04 -3.45 26.33
N ALA A 28 -6.33 -3.58 25.21
CA ALA A 28 -4.92 -3.94 25.25
C ALA A 28 -4.05 -2.81 25.81
N HIS A 29 -3.01 -3.16 26.54
CA HIS A 29 -1.99 -2.22 27.05
C HIS A 29 -0.64 -2.51 26.39
N PRO A 30 -0.47 -2.19 25.09
CA PRO A 30 0.77 -2.46 24.38
C PRO A 30 1.88 -1.59 24.96
N GLY A 31 3.06 -2.18 25.15
CA GLY A 31 4.28 -1.40 25.46
C GLY A 31 4.63 -0.46 24.31
N LEU A 32 5.71 0.33 24.49
CA LEU A 32 6.15 1.35 23.53
C LEU A 32 6.24 0.82 22.08
N ILE A 33 6.80 -0.37 21.89
CA ILE A 33 6.93 -0.98 20.55
C ILE A 33 5.57 -1.46 20.03
N GLY A 34 4.75 -2.07 20.87
CA GLY A 34 3.41 -2.53 20.47
C GLY A 34 2.49 -1.39 20.08
N SER A 35 2.59 -0.24 20.73
CA SER A 35 1.79 0.96 20.43
C SER A 35 2.08 1.58 19.05
N PHE A 36 3.12 1.13 18.37
CA PHE A 36 3.41 1.53 16.98
C PHE A 36 2.36 0.98 16.00
N LEU A 37 1.85 -0.23 16.23
CA LEU A 37 0.90 -0.90 15.35
C LEU A 37 -0.46 -1.14 16.01
N ILE A 38 -0.49 -1.45 17.30
CA ILE A 38 -1.69 -1.84 18.02
C ILE A 38 -2.49 -0.61 18.44
N LYS A 39 -3.76 -0.60 18.05
CA LYS A 39 -4.74 0.41 18.43
C LYS A 39 -5.56 -0.09 19.60
N THR A 40 -5.67 0.70 20.64
CA THR A 40 -6.35 0.33 21.89
C THR A 40 -7.69 1.03 22.09
N GLY A 41 -7.99 2.04 21.29
CA GLY A 41 -9.21 2.82 21.37
C GLY A 41 -10.29 2.33 20.40
N ASP A 42 -11.55 2.48 20.81
CA ASP A 42 -12.72 2.02 20.04
C ASP A 42 -12.97 2.83 18.76
N GLN A 43 -12.26 3.93 18.56
CA GLN A 43 -12.57 4.90 17.50
C GLN A 43 -11.33 5.60 16.92
N VAL A 44 -10.39 4.86 16.36
CA VAL A 44 -9.40 5.51 15.48
C VAL A 44 -9.88 5.30 14.05
N PRO A 45 -10.56 6.28 13.45
CA PRO A 45 -10.98 6.14 12.07
C PRO A 45 -9.75 6.01 11.17
N SER A 46 -9.64 4.87 10.49
CA SER A 46 -8.64 4.69 9.45
C SER A 46 -9.25 5.18 8.14
N ALA A 47 -8.95 6.41 7.77
CA ALA A 47 -9.44 7.03 6.55
C ALA A 47 -8.29 7.53 5.69
N GLY A 48 -8.41 7.36 4.38
CA GLY A 48 -7.49 7.94 3.42
C GLY A 48 -6.74 6.93 2.56
N ALA A 49 -6.21 7.42 1.45
CA ALA A 49 -5.46 6.64 0.47
C ALA A 49 -4.00 6.36 0.89
N SER A 50 -3.60 6.71 2.12
CA SER A 50 -2.20 6.65 2.57
C SER A 50 -1.65 5.22 2.58
N GLY A 51 -2.45 4.23 2.95
CA GLY A 51 -2.07 2.81 2.86
C GLY A 51 -1.73 2.38 1.44
N ALA A 52 -2.54 2.81 0.45
CA ALA A 52 -2.25 2.56 -0.96
C ALA A 52 -0.99 3.31 -1.45
N LEU A 53 -0.77 4.55 -1.00
CA LEU A 53 0.46 5.31 -1.28
C LEU A 53 1.69 4.59 -0.74
N PHE A 54 1.66 4.12 0.51
CA PHE A 54 2.73 3.31 1.08
C PHE A 54 2.93 2.00 0.31
N GLY A 55 1.85 1.42 -0.22
CA GLY A 55 1.93 0.28 -1.14
C GLY A 55 2.74 0.59 -2.39
N LEU A 56 2.49 1.72 -3.03
CA LEU A 56 3.29 2.15 -4.18
C LEU A 56 4.75 2.46 -3.80
N ILE A 57 5.00 3.03 -2.63
CA ILE A 57 6.36 3.21 -2.10
C ILE A 57 7.05 1.85 -1.96
N GLY A 58 6.37 0.84 -1.40
CA GLY A 58 6.88 -0.53 -1.32
C GLY A 58 7.21 -1.15 -2.68
N VAL A 59 6.33 -0.93 -3.67
CA VAL A 59 6.59 -1.33 -5.07
C VAL A 59 7.85 -0.65 -5.62
N LEU A 60 7.97 0.66 -5.48
CA LEU A 60 9.11 1.42 -5.98
C LEU A 60 10.41 1.08 -5.25
N PHE A 61 10.33 0.77 -3.95
CA PHE A 61 11.47 0.31 -3.16
C PHE A 61 12.04 -0.99 -3.73
N VAL A 62 11.19 -2.01 -3.90
CA VAL A 62 11.63 -3.32 -4.42
C VAL A 62 12.07 -3.22 -5.89
N LEU A 63 11.30 -2.53 -6.75
CA LEU A 63 11.69 -2.37 -8.15
C LEU A 63 12.98 -1.58 -8.30
N GLY A 64 13.20 -0.57 -7.48
CA GLY A 64 14.44 0.21 -7.46
C GLY A 64 15.67 -0.63 -7.12
N ILE A 65 15.53 -1.62 -6.24
CA ILE A 65 16.61 -2.58 -5.92
C ILE A 65 16.75 -3.62 -7.04
N LYS A 66 15.63 -4.24 -7.44
CA LYS A 66 15.58 -5.35 -8.41
C LYS A 66 16.13 -4.96 -9.79
N TYR A 67 15.83 -3.73 -10.25
CA TYR A 67 16.23 -3.23 -11.56
C TYR A 67 17.27 -2.12 -11.49
N ARG A 68 18.01 -2.03 -10.39
CA ARG A 68 19.01 -0.97 -10.16
C ARG A 68 20.00 -0.79 -11.31
N ARG A 69 20.40 -1.89 -11.96
CA ARG A 69 21.37 -1.85 -13.10
C ARG A 69 20.77 -1.25 -14.37
N GLU A 70 19.44 -1.30 -14.51
CA GLU A 70 18.72 -0.83 -15.70
C GLU A 70 18.21 0.62 -15.55
N LEU A 71 18.23 1.16 -14.32
CA LEU A 71 17.72 2.49 -14.02
C LEU A 71 18.78 3.57 -14.33
N PRO A 72 18.37 4.72 -14.90
CA PRO A 72 19.20 5.92 -14.97
C PRO A 72 19.67 6.38 -13.58
N GLU A 73 20.85 7.04 -13.52
CA GLU A 73 21.49 7.42 -12.22
C GLU A 73 20.59 8.27 -11.32
N GLY A 74 19.81 9.21 -11.87
CA GLY A 74 18.84 9.99 -11.10
C GLY A 74 17.78 9.14 -10.41
N PHE A 75 17.30 8.10 -11.09
CA PHE A 75 16.30 7.18 -10.53
C PHE A 75 16.90 6.21 -9.50
N LYS A 76 18.16 5.83 -9.63
CA LYS A 76 18.85 4.98 -8.65
C LYS A 76 18.93 5.62 -7.26
N ARG A 77 19.05 6.97 -7.22
CA ARG A 77 19.08 7.74 -5.98
C ARG A 77 17.69 7.95 -5.39
N ALA A 78 16.67 8.07 -6.23
CA ALA A 78 15.29 8.34 -5.81
C ALA A 78 14.52 7.08 -5.42
N PHE A 79 14.80 5.92 -6.05
CA PHE A 79 14.10 4.67 -5.82
C PHE A 79 14.95 3.65 -5.05
N GLY A 80 14.34 2.53 -4.68
CA GLY A 80 15.00 1.54 -3.85
C GLY A 80 15.39 2.12 -2.49
N THR A 81 16.64 1.96 -2.10
CA THR A 81 17.12 2.45 -0.78
C THR A 81 17.00 3.96 -0.58
N GLY A 82 16.91 4.75 -1.66
CA GLY A 82 16.66 6.19 -1.58
C GLY A 82 15.31 6.57 -0.97
N LEU A 83 14.35 5.63 -0.96
CA LEU A 83 13.05 5.81 -0.30
C LEU A 83 13.07 5.60 1.21
N LEU A 84 14.14 5.01 1.77
CA LEU A 84 14.23 4.74 3.21
C LEU A 84 14.00 5.97 4.09
N PRO A 85 14.61 7.14 3.83
CA PRO A 85 14.35 8.32 4.63
C PRO A 85 12.88 8.73 4.63
N VAL A 86 12.20 8.64 3.49
CA VAL A 86 10.78 8.96 3.35
C VAL A 86 9.93 7.98 4.14
N ILE A 87 10.21 6.69 4.03
CA ILE A 87 9.50 5.63 4.77
C ILE A 87 9.67 5.85 6.28
N LEU A 88 10.91 5.99 6.75
CA LEU A 88 11.22 6.14 8.17
C LEU A 88 10.63 7.43 8.76
N LEU A 89 10.73 8.55 8.04
CA LEU A 89 10.16 9.82 8.47
C LEU A 89 8.63 9.71 8.63
N ASN A 90 7.94 9.17 7.64
CA ASN A 90 6.48 9.07 7.69
C ASN A 90 6.01 8.09 8.77
N LEU A 91 6.68 6.96 8.95
CA LEU A 91 6.38 6.02 10.04
C LEU A 91 6.69 6.63 11.41
N GLY A 92 7.77 7.43 11.53
CA GLY A 92 8.12 8.16 12.74
C GLY A 92 7.08 9.23 13.10
N ILE A 93 6.64 10.02 12.11
CA ILE A 93 5.54 10.98 12.30
C ILE A 93 4.25 10.24 12.69
N GLY A 94 3.97 9.10 12.06
CA GLY A 94 2.81 8.28 12.41
C GLY A 94 2.91 7.69 13.81
N PHE A 95 4.10 7.40 14.32
CA PHE A 95 4.30 6.98 15.71
C PHE A 95 4.02 8.11 16.70
N LEU A 96 4.48 9.32 16.42
CA LEU A 96 4.20 10.50 17.24
C LEU A 96 2.72 10.89 17.18
N GLY A 97 2.10 10.79 16.00
CA GLY A 97 0.69 11.09 15.74
C GLY A 97 -0.22 9.87 15.72
N ARG A 98 0.04 8.84 16.54
CA ARG A 98 -0.66 7.54 16.53
C ARG A 98 -2.17 7.60 16.73
N ASN A 99 -2.71 8.70 17.21
CA ASN A 99 -4.15 8.92 17.33
C ASN A 99 -4.78 9.48 16.04
N LEU A 100 -3.95 9.94 15.09
CA LEU A 100 -4.37 10.55 13.84
C LEU A 100 -3.90 9.77 12.61
N ILE A 101 -2.79 9.04 12.74
CA ILE A 101 -2.11 8.36 11.64
C ILE A 101 -2.07 6.86 11.91
N ASP A 102 -2.53 6.10 10.94
CA ASP A 102 -2.62 4.64 10.99
C ASP A 102 -1.36 3.96 10.46
N ASN A 103 -0.38 3.76 11.33
CA ASN A 103 0.85 3.07 10.98
C ASN A 103 0.64 1.60 10.57
N ALA A 104 -0.39 0.94 11.09
CA ALA A 104 -0.71 -0.42 10.69
C ALA A 104 -1.16 -0.47 9.22
N ALA A 105 -1.99 0.48 8.79
CA ALA A 105 -2.36 0.63 7.39
C ALA A 105 -1.15 0.95 6.49
N HIS A 106 -0.24 1.82 6.95
CA HIS A 106 0.99 2.14 6.23
C HIS A 106 1.89 0.92 6.06
N MET A 107 2.11 0.16 7.13
CA MET A 107 2.93 -1.06 7.08
C MET A 107 2.28 -2.15 6.22
N GLY A 108 0.96 -2.35 6.35
CA GLY A 108 0.22 -3.30 5.52
C GLY A 108 0.31 -2.96 4.02
N GLY A 109 0.16 -1.69 3.69
CA GLY A 109 0.37 -1.19 2.32
C GLY A 109 1.80 -1.42 1.84
N LEU A 110 2.80 -0.96 2.60
CA LEU A 110 4.22 -1.06 2.26
C LEU A 110 4.64 -2.52 2.01
N LEU A 111 4.31 -3.43 2.91
CA LEU A 111 4.68 -4.84 2.82
C LEU A 111 3.98 -5.55 1.67
N SER A 112 2.68 -5.30 1.48
CA SER A 112 1.93 -5.88 0.35
C SER A 112 2.44 -5.37 -1.00
N GLY A 113 2.78 -4.08 -1.10
CA GLY A 113 3.39 -3.51 -2.29
C GLY A 113 4.77 -4.10 -2.60
N ALA A 114 5.62 -4.27 -1.58
CA ALA A 114 6.91 -4.92 -1.71
C ALA A 114 6.76 -6.39 -2.16
N ALA A 115 5.81 -7.14 -1.57
CA ALA A 115 5.51 -8.51 -1.95
C ALA A 115 5.03 -8.61 -3.41
N LEU A 116 4.11 -7.75 -3.83
CA LEU A 116 3.64 -7.70 -5.21
C LEU A 116 4.77 -7.41 -6.20
N ALA A 117 5.65 -6.45 -5.88
CA ALA A 117 6.78 -6.10 -6.74
C ALA A 117 7.86 -7.19 -6.82
N SER A 118 8.02 -8.01 -5.77
CA SER A 118 8.96 -9.14 -5.79
C SER A 118 8.50 -10.23 -6.75
N VAL A 119 7.19 -10.49 -6.82
CA VAL A 119 6.58 -11.52 -7.68
C VAL A 119 6.36 -11.02 -9.10
N VAL A 120 5.87 -9.77 -9.25
CA VAL A 120 5.54 -9.21 -10.56
C VAL A 120 6.79 -8.70 -11.26
N SER A 121 7.09 -9.28 -12.42
CA SER A 121 8.21 -8.83 -13.23
C SER A 121 7.85 -7.61 -14.09
N TYR A 122 8.83 -6.72 -14.31
CA TYR A 122 8.74 -5.70 -15.34
C TYR A 122 8.68 -6.38 -16.71
N LYS A 123 7.71 -5.97 -17.52
CA LYS A 123 7.61 -6.45 -18.90
C LYS A 123 8.13 -5.41 -19.86
N ARG A 124 9.09 -5.84 -20.70
CA ARG A 124 9.53 -5.07 -21.85
C ARG A 124 8.38 -4.87 -22.84
N PRO A 125 8.39 -3.78 -23.63
CA PRO A 125 7.49 -3.61 -24.77
C PRO A 125 7.53 -4.85 -25.67
N GLY A 126 6.36 -5.37 -26.11
CA GLY A 126 6.27 -6.62 -26.89
C GLY A 126 5.86 -7.86 -26.08
N ALA A 127 5.42 -7.70 -24.85
CA ALA A 127 4.91 -8.81 -24.04
C ALA A 127 3.65 -9.47 -24.65
N ARG A 128 3.51 -10.80 -24.42
CA ARG A 128 2.37 -11.60 -24.91
C ARG A 128 1.02 -10.93 -24.61
N THR A 129 0.16 -10.89 -25.62
CA THR A 129 -1.19 -10.32 -25.58
C THR A 129 -2.02 -10.85 -24.40
N SER A 130 -1.93 -12.15 -24.09
CA SER A 130 -2.64 -12.80 -22.98
C SER A 130 -2.38 -12.16 -21.63
N VAL A 131 -1.14 -11.75 -21.36
CA VAL A 131 -0.80 -11.10 -20.08
C VAL A 131 -1.30 -9.66 -20.03
N THR A 132 -1.32 -8.98 -21.15
CA THR A 132 -1.91 -7.63 -21.22
C THR A 132 -3.42 -7.70 -20.95
N ILE A 133 -4.11 -8.69 -21.52
CA ILE A 133 -5.52 -8.94 -21.26
C ILE A 133 -5.76 -9.24 -19.78
N ALA A 134 -4.98 -10.14 -19.17
CA ALA A 134 -5.12 -10.47 -17.74
C ALA A 134 -5.01 -9.21 -16.85
N TRP A 135 -4.04 -8.33 -17.10
CA TRP A 135 -3.92 -7.07 -16.35
C TRP A 135 -5.08 -6.12 -16.58
N ARG A 136 -5.67 -6.10 -17.77
CA ARG A 136 -6.89 -5.31 -18.06
C ARG A 136 -8.10 -5.86 -17.32
N VAL A 137 -8.29 -7.17 -17.30
CA VAL A 137 -9.36 -7.81 -16.53
C VAL A 137 -9.22 -7.51 -15.04
N LEU A 138 -8.02 -7.63 -14.47
CA LEU A 138 -7.75 -7.27 -13.07
C LEU A 138 -8.00 -5.79 -12.80
N GLN A 139 -7.66 -4.90 -13.72
CA GLN A 139 -7.95 -3.47 -13.60
C GLN A 139 -9.46 -3.22 -13.53
N ILE A 140 -10.22 -3.82 -14.44
CA ILE A 140 -11.68 -3.66 -14.45
C ILE A 140 -12.28 -4.21 -13.15
N ALA A 141 -11.85 -5.40 -12.72
CA ALA A 141 -12.31 -5.98 -11.45
C ALA A 141 -12.01 -5.08 -10.24
N ALA A 142 -10.82 -4.48 -10.18
CA ALA A 142 -10.45 -3.54 -9.13
C ALA A 142 -11.34 -2.28 -9.14
N LEU A 143 -11.62 -1.72 -10.31
CA LEU A 143 -12.51 -0.55 -10.45
C LEU A 143 -13.95 -0.89 -10.07
N VAL A 144 -14.45 -2.04 -10.49
CA VAL A 144 -15.79 -2.53 -10.11
C VAL A 144 -15.88 -2.70 -8.60
N LEU A 145 -14.85 -3.29 -7.96
CA LEU A 145 -14.80 -3.43 -6.51
C LEU A 145 -14.93 -2.07 -5.81
N VAL A 146 -14.17 -1.07 -6.25
CA VAL A 146 -14.22 0.29 -5.69
C VAL A 146 -15.63 0.89 -5.86
N LEU A 147 -16.23 0.78 -7.05
CA LEU A 147 -17.57 1.29 -7.31
C LEU A 147 -18.63 0.60 -6.44
N VAL A 148 -18.54 -0.71 -6.27
CA VAL A 148 -19.44 -1.48 -5.39
C VAL A 148 -19.29 -1.01 -3.95
N CYS A 149 -18.07 -0.83 -3.46
CA CYS A 149 -17.84 -0.31 -2.10
C CYS A 149 -18.46 1.08 -1.91
N PHE A 150 -18.30 1.99 -2.86
CA PHE A 150 -18.95 3.32 -2.80
C PHE A 150 -20.46 3.24 -2.85
N TYR A 151 -21.01 2.39 -3.71
CA TYR A 151 -22.47 2.17 -3.78
C TYR A 151 -23.03 1.63 -2.47
N MET A 152 -22.37 0.63 -1.87
CA MET A 152 -22.75 0.09 -0.57
C MET A 152 -22.65 1.13 0.55
N ALA A 153 -21.59 1.92 0.56
CA ALA A 153 -21.44 3.01 1.54
C ALA A 153 -22.56 4.06 1.37
N ALA A 154 -22.86 4.49 0.15
CA ALA A 154 -23.94 5.43 -0.12
C ALA A 154 -25.31 4.90 0.32
N ARG A 155 -25.57 3.59 0.17
CA ARG A 155 -26.83 2.98 0.61
C ARG A 155 -26.93 2.79 2.13
N HIS A 156 -25.81 2.72 2.82
CA HIS A 156 -25.80 2.46 4.28
C HIS A 156 -25.77 3.73 5.12
N PHE A 157 -25.22 4.81 4.56
CA PHE A 157 -25.01 6.08 5.25
C PHE A 157 -25.76 7.26 4.60
N GLY A 158 -26.49 7.05 3.52
CA GLY A 158 -27.43 7.99 2.90
C GLY A 158 -28.86 7.57 3.15
#